data_36902c124e3c62c760cd95b6fd16dda0
#
_entry.id   36902c124e3c62c760cd95b6fd16dda0
#
_cell.length_a   1.000
_cell.length_b   1.000
_cell.length_c   1.000
_cell.angle_alpha   90.00
_cell.angle_beta   90.00
_cell.angle_gamma   90.00
#
_symmetry.space_group_name_H-M   'P 1'
#
loop_
_entity.id
_entity.type
_entity.pdbx_description
1 polymer ?
#
loop_
_entity_poly.entity_id
_entity_poly.type
_entity_poly.pdbx_seq_one_letter_code
_entity_poly.pdbx_strand_id
1 'polypeptide(L)'
;MQEFIEESKGADLRVIVVDGMVVAAMKRQCAKGDFRSNLHRGGTAKSVSLSKAEEQVAIKTAKTLGLGVCGVDILQSKNGPMVLEVNSTPGLEGIEKTTQKSVSKSIISYIERHYKL
;
A
#
# COMPACT_ATOMS: atom_id res chain seq x y z
N MET A 1 1.31 -20.29 6.84
CA MET A 1 2.70 -19.94 6.53
C MET A 1 2.77 -19.23 5.20
N GLN A 2 3.52 -18.19 5.17
CA GLN A 2 3.65 -17.38 3.98
C GLN A 2 4.88 -17.81 3.19
N GLU A 3 4.70 -18.17 1.94
CA GLU A 3 5.82 -18.56 1.11
C GLU A 3 6.47 -17.36 0.47
N PHE A 4 7.78 -17.40 0.32
CA PHE A 4 8.50 -16.38 -0.40
C PHE A 4 8.15 -16.48 -1.90
N ILE A 5 7.74 -15.39 -2.50
CA ILE A 5 7.41 -15.33 -3.93
C ILE A 5 8.63 -14.80 -4.67
N GLU A 6 9.33 -15.70 -5.36
CA GLU A 6 10.58 -15.36 -6.04
C GLU A 6 10.47 -14.21 -7.03
N GLU A 7 9.40 -14.16 -7.81
CA GLU A 7 9.25 -13.09 -8.80
C GLU A 7 9.13 -11.71 -8.18
N SER A 8 8.78 -11.62 -6.90
CA SER A 8 8.75 -10.34 -6.19
C SER A 8 10.12 -9.97 -5.63
N LYS A 9 11.00 -10.95 -5.42
CA LYS A 9 12.38 -10.77 -4.95
C LYS A 9 12.49 -9.86 -3.72
N GLY A 10 11.63 -10.08 -2.75
CA GLY A 10 11.64 -9.29 -1.52
C GLY A 10 11.02 -7.92 -1.65
N ALA A 11 10.26 -7.67 -2.71
CA ALA A 11 9.60 -6.38 -2.92
C ALA A 11 8.09 -6.52 -2.75
N ASP A 12 7.47 -5.47 -2.25
CA ASP A 12 6.01 -5.39 -2.23
C ASP A 12 5.55 -3.98 -2.54
N LEU A 13 4.25 -3.87 -2.76
CA LEU A 13 3.60 -2.58 -2.98
C LEU A 13 2.83 -2.21 -1.72
N ARG A 14 3.00 -0.99 -1.25
CA ARG A 14 2.16 -0.43 -0.20
C ARG A 14 1.22 0.57 -0.86
N VAL A 15 -0.07 0.32 -0.76
CA VAL A 15 -1.10 1.15 -1.40
C VAL A 15 -1.99 1.74 -0.33
N ILE A 16 -2.19 3.04 -0.35
CA ILE A 16 -3.10 3.71 0.58
C ILE A 16 -4.39 4.02 -0.15
N VAL A 17 -5.49 3.52 0.40
CA VAL A 17 -6.83 3.73 -0.15
C VAL A 17 -7.62 4.59 0.83
N VAL A 18 -8.18 5.67 0.32
CA VAL A 18 -9.05 6.56 1.11
C VAL A 18 -10.34 6.74 0.32
N ASP A 19 -11.46 6.45 0.98
CA ASP A 19 -12.80 6.61 0.40
C ASP A 19 -12.94 5.91 -0.96
N GLY A 20 -12.42 4.68 -1.03
CA GLY A 20 -12.51 3.86 -2.23
C GLY A 20 -11.61 4.30 -3.38
N MET A 21 -10.64 5.18 -3.12
CA MET A 21 -9.71 5.64 -4.14
C MET A 21 -8.28 5.47 -3.67
N VAL A 22 -7.40 5.09 -4.59
CA VAL A 22 -5.98 5.01 -4.31
C VAL A 22 -5.43 6.43 -4.28
N VAL A 23 -4.86 6.84 -3.14
CA VAL A 23 -4.29 8.18 -3.00
C VAL A 23 -2.76 8.17 -3.03
N ALA A 24 -2.14 7.05 -2.77
CA ALA A 24 -0.68 6.93 -2.86
C ALA A 24 -0.30 5.46 -2.98
N ALA A 25 0.81 5.22 -3.64
CA ALA A 25 1.36 3.88 -3.76
C ALA A 25 2.89 3.94 -3.85
N MET A 26 3.55 3.01 -3.21
CA MET A 26 4.99 2.90 -3.31
C MET A 26 5.40 1.44 -3.40
N LYS A 27 6.53 1.20 -4.05
CA LYS A 27 7.16 -0.12 -4.09
C LYS A 27 8.29 -0.12 -3.08
N ARG A 28 8.28 -1.10 -2.20
CA ARG A 28 9.31 -1.26 -1.18
C ARG A 28 10.17 -2.46 -1.56
N GLN A 29 11.47 -2.29 -1.45
CA GLN A 29 12.43 -3.34 -1.74
C GLN A 29 13.24 -3.59 -0.47
N CYS A 30 13.23 -4.80 0.04
CA CYS A 30 13.98 -5.11 1.24
C CYS A 30 15.46 -5.22 0.94
N ALA A 31 16.28 -5.18 2.00
CA ALA A 31 17.71 -5.34 1.88
C ALA A 31 18.03 -6.72 1.32
N LYS A 32 19.22 -6.83 0.73
CA LYS A 32 19.70 -8.06 0.14
C LYS A 32 19.59 -9.24 1.11
N GLY A 33 18.97 -10.30 0.66
CA GLY A 33 18.82 -11.51 1.44
C GLY A 33 17.65 -11.50 2.43
N ASP A 34 16.97 -10.38 2.56
CA ASP A 34 15.83 -10.25 3.46
C ASP A 34 14.57 -10.07 2.62
N PHE A 35 13.61 -10.97 2.74
CA PHE A 35 12.37 -10.87 2.00
C PHE A 35 11.30 -10.05 2.70
N ARG A 36 11.61 -9.46 3.85
CA ARG A 36 10.71 -8.52 4.52
C ARG A 36 10.96 -7.13 4.00
N SER A 37 9.93 -6.49 3.49
CA SER A 37 10.05 -5.11 3.03
C SER A 37 10.11 -4.19 4.25
N ASN A 38 11.31 -3.90 4.70
CA ASN A 38 11.54 -3.13 5.90
C ASN A 38 12.59 -2.05 5.64
N LEU A 39 12.14 -0.80 5.60
CA LEU A 39 13.00 0.34 5.32
C LEU A 39 14.09 0.54 6.38
N HIS A 40 13.83 0.13 7.62
CA HIS A 40 14.79 0.29 8.72
C HIS A 40 15.98 -0.64 8.59
N ARG A 41 15.92 -1.60 7.69
CA ARG A 41 17.01 -2.57 7.50
C ARG A 41 17.72 -2.38 6.15
N GLY A 42 17.78 -1.14 5.69
CA GLY A 42 18.47 -0.85 4.45
C GLY A 42 17.64 -1.08 3.19
N GLY A 43 16.36 -1.25 3.34
CA GLY A 43 15.47 -1.35 2.20
C GLY A 43 15.29 -0.01 1.53
N THR A 44 14.74 -0.02 0.32
CA THR A 44 14.46 1.18 -0.44
C THR A 44 12.98 1.26 -0.78
N ALA A 45 12.52 2.47 -1.06
CA ALA A 45 11.14 2.69 -1.48
C ALA A 45 11.12 3.73 -2.58
N LYS A 46 10.18 3.56 -3.51
CA LYS A 46 9.98 4.52 -4.58
C LYS A 46 8.51 4.62 -4.94
N SER A 47 8.12 5.80 -5.40
CA SER A 47 6.78 6.02 -5.91
C SER A 47 6.56 5.20 -7.18
N VAL A 48 5.39 4.61 -7.34
CA VAL A 48 5.07 3.80 -8.51
C VAL A 48 3.66 4.10 -9.00
N SER A 49 3.44 3.79 -10.28
CA SER A 49 2.10 3.80 -10.85
C SER A 49 1.61 2.37 -10.85
N LEU A 50 0.45 2.15 -10.27
CA LEU A 50 -0.13 0.80 -10.18
C LEU A 50 -0.69 0.37 -11.52
N SER A 51 -0.63 -0.93 -11.80
CA SER A 51 -1.39 -1.49 -12.91
C SER A 51 -2.87 -1.41 -12.55
N LYS A 52 -3.72 -1.53 -13.55
CA LYS A 52 -5.16 -1.52 -13.33
C LYS A 52 -5.59 -2.66 -12.41
N ALA A 53 -5.00 -3.82 -12.57
CA ALA A 53 -5.29 -4.97 -11.72
C ALA A 53 -4.89 -4.72 -10.26
N GLU A 54 -3.73 -4.12 -10.04
CA GLU A 54 -3.26 -3.78 -8.69
C GLU A 54 -4.17 -2.76 -8.02
N GLU A 55 -4.55 -1.74 -8.77
CA GLU A 55 -5.45 -0.71 -8.26
C GLU A 55 -6.80 -1.30 -7.88
N GLN A 56 -7.37 -2.13 -8.74
CA GLN A 56 -8.66 -2.75 -8.50
C GLN A 56 -8.65 -3.68 -7.29
N VAL A 57 -7.56 -4.44 -7.12
CA VAL A 57 -7.41 -5.32 -5.96
C VAL A 57 -7.39 -4.51 -4.67
N ALA A 58 -6.65 -3.41 -4.65
CA ALA A 58 -6.57 -2.55 -3.46
C ALA A 58 -7.94 -1.96 -3.12
N ILE A 59 -8.62 -1.42 -4.11
CA ILE A 59 -9.94 -0.80 -3.92
C ILE A 59 -10.96 -1.83 -3.47
N LYS A 60 -10.98 -2.98 -4.12
CA LYS A 60 -11.91 -4.07 -3.77
C LYS A 60 -11.68 -4.58 -2.35
N THR A 61 -10.43 -4.70 -1.95
CA THR A 61 -10.08 -5.13 -0.60
C THR A 61 -10.61 -4.15 0.44
N ALA A 62 -10.37 -2.87 0.24
CA ALA A 62 -10.84 -1.84 1.16
C ALA A 62 -12.37 -1.85 1.25
N LYS A 63 -13.04 -1.97 0.11
CA LYS A 63 -14.49 -1.98 0.05
C LYS A 63 -15.08 -3.22 0.74
N THR A 64 -14.50 -4.39 0.48
CA THR A 64 -14.99 -5.64 1.06
C THR A 64 -14.89 -5.63 2.58
N LEU A 65 -13.82 -5.02 3.12
CA LEU A 65 -13.62 -4.93 4.56
C LEU A 65 -14.33 -3.72 5.18
N GLY A 66 -14.95 -2.87 4.37
CA GLY A 66 -15.66 -1.71 4.86
C GLY A 66 -14.76 -0.64 5.45
N LEU A 67 -13.53 -0.53 4.97
CA LEU A 67 -12.56 0.43 5.50
C LEU A 67 -12.54 1.69 4.66
N GLY A 68 -12.80 2.82 5.30
CA GLY A 68 -12.73 4.12 4.63
C GLY A 68 -11.29 4.58 4.40
N VAL A 69 -10.38 4.15 5.25
CA VAL A 69 -8.94 4.43 5.13
C VAL A 69 -8.20 3.14 5.45
N CYS A 70 -7.31 2.72 4.57
CA CYS A 70 -6.48 1.55 4.85
C CYS A 70 -5.21 1.53 4.01
N GLY A 71 -4.24 0.76 4.48
CA GLY A 71 -3.06 0.41 3.71
C GLY A 71 -3.18 -1.03 3.25
N VAL A 72 -2.92 -1.29 2.00
CA VAL A 72 -2.96 -2.65 1.44
C VAL A 72 -1.58 -2.99 0.94
N ASP A 73 -1.03 -4.09 1.44
CA ASP A 73 0.28 -4.57 1.01
C ASP A 73 0.06 -5.67 -0.02
N ILE A 74 0.66 -5.52 -1.18
CA ILE A 74 0.44 -6.39 -2.33
C ILE A 74 1.76 -6.94 -2.85
N LEU A 75 1.80 -8.26 -3.08
CA LEU A 75 2.89 -8.89 -3.81
C LEU A 75 2.53 -8.96 -5.28
N GLN A 76 3.50 -8.68 -6.13
CA GLN A 76 3.37 -8.88 -7.57
C GLN A 76 3.78 -10.31 -7.89
N SER A 77 2.89 -11.11 -8.46
CA SER A 77 3.19 -12.49 -8.81
C SER A 77 2.80 -12.76 -10.26
N LYS A 78 3.23 -13.90 -10.79
CA LYS A 78 2.88 -14.32 -12.14
C LYS A 78 1.37 -14.45 -12.34
N ASN A 79 0.67 -14.78 -11.28
CA ASN A 79 -0.78 -14.97 -11.32
C ASN A 79 -1.55 -13.70 -10.98
N GLY A 80 -0.85 -12.57 -10.92
CA GLY A 80 -1.45 -11.30 -10.61
C GLY A 80 -1.14 -10.82 -9.21
N PRO A 81 -1.69 -9.68 -8.80
CA PRO A 81 -1.43 -9.15 -7.47
C PRO A 81 -2.05 -10.00 -6.37
N MET A 82 -1.30 -10.21 -5.30
CA MET A 82 -1.74 -10.97 -4.13
C MET A 82 -1.70 -10.09 -2.91
N VAL A 83 -2.81 -9.97 -2.19
CA VAL A 83 -2.85 -9.19 -0.96
C VAL A 83 -2.14 -9.95 0.15
N LEU A 84 -1.18 -9.31 0.78
CA LEU A 84 -0.45 -9.86 1.91
C LEU A 84 -1.05 -9.43 3.23
N GLU A 85 -1.39 -8.16 3.34
CA GLU A 85 -1.81 -7.60 4.61
C GLU A 85 -2.65 -6.36 4.36
N VAL A 86 -3.60 -6.10 5.25
CA VAL A 86 -4.40 -4.90 5.24
C VAL A 86 -4.29 -4.26 6.61
N ASN A 87 -4.01 -2.97 6.63
CA ASN A 87 -3.82 -2.23 7.87
C ASN A 87 -4.81 -1.05 7.91
N SER A 88 -5.69 -1.05 8.91
CA SER A 88 -6.68 0.01 9.06
C SER A 88 -6.10 1.32 9.61
N THR A 89 -4.88 1.25 10.16
CA THR A 89 -4.19 2.44 10.66
C THR A 89 -2.78 2.47 10.06
N PRO A 90 -2.68 2.74 8.74
CA PRO A 90 -1.37 2.69 8.08
C PRO A 90 -0.47 3.81 8.55
N GLY A 91 0.81 3.50 8.70
CA GLY A 91 1.82 4.52 8.94
C GLY A 91 2.02 5.33 7.66
N LEU A 92 2.00 6.64 7.77
CA LEU A 92 2.00 7.52 6.61
C LEU A 92 3.34 8.18 6.32
N GLU A 93 4.21 8.28 7.32
CA GLU A 93 5.46 9.00 7.18
C GLU A 93 6.29 8.55 5.98
N GLY A 94 6.52 7.24 5.88
CA GLY A 94 7.33 6.71 4.81
C GLY A 94 6.72 6.91 3.43
N ILE A 95 5.42 6.70 3.30
CA ILE A 95 4.78 6.80 1.99
C ILE A 95 4.61 8.25 1.57
N GLU A 96 4.34 9.15 2.50
CA GLU A 96 4.25 10.58 2.15
C GLU A 96 5.61 11.11 1.70
N LYS A 97 6.67 10.73 2.40
CA LYS A 97 8.02 11.13 2.04
C LYS A 97 8.43 10.58 0.67
N THR A 98 8.13 9.31 0.42
CA THR A 98 8.51 8.64 -0.82
C THR A 98 7.73 9.16 -2.03
N THR A 99 6.43 9.33 -1.89
CA THR A 99 5.57 9.72 -3.01
C THR A 99 5.41 11.22 -3.14
N GLN A 100 5.77 11.98 -2.12
CA GLN A 100 5.58 13.44 -2.06
C GLN A 100 4.11 13.84 -2.18
N LYS A 101 3.23 12.96 -1.72
CA LYS A 101 1.78 13.22 -1.69
C LYS A 101 1.33 13.28 -0.24
N SER A 102 0.44 14.22 0.05
CA SER A 102 -0.10 14.37 1.40
C SER A 102 -1.28 13.44 1.59
N VAL A 103 -1.01 12.25 2.12
CA VAL A 103 -2.06 11.27 2.42
C VAL A 103 -2.91 11.76 3.59
N SER A 104 -2.29 12.38 4.59
CA SER A 104 -3.02 12.93 5.74
C SER A 104 -4.05 13.96 5.30
N LYS A 105 -3.75 14.76 4.28
CA LYS A 105 -4.70 15.73 3.74
C LYS A 105 -5.92 15.02 3.13
N SER A 106 -5.69 13.93 2.41
CA SER A 106 -6.77 13.13 1.83
C SER A 106 -7.66 12.53 2.92
N ILE A 107 -7.06 12.07 4.02
CA ILE A 107 -7.80 11.50 5.14
C ILE A 107 -8.66 12.58 5.81
N ILE A 108 -8.10 13.75 6.03
CA ILE A 108 -8.85 14.87 6.62
C ILE A 108 -10.04 15.24 5.73
N SER A 109 -9.83 15.33 4.42
CA SER A 109 -10.90 15.62 3.48
C SER A 109 -12.00 14.56 3.53
N TYR A 110 -11.61 13.29 3.64
CA TYR A 110 -12.56 12.21 3.80
C TYR A 110 -13.41 12.37 5.07
N ILE A 111 -12.77 12.70 6.18
CA ILE A 111 -13.46 12.92 7.46
C ILE A 111 -14.45 14.07 7.34
N GLU A 112 -14.02 15.18 6.72
CA GLU A 112 -14.89 16.34 6.53
C GLU A 112 -16.11 16.03 5.69
N ARG A 113 -15.95 15.22 4.63
CA ARG A 113 -17.08 14.85 3.76
C ARG A 113 -18.10 13.96 4.48
N HIS A 114 -17.64 13.08 5.34
CA HIS A 114 -18.51 12.06 5.93
C HIS A 114 -19.02 12.39 7.33
N TYR A 115 -18.37 13.28 8.04
CA TYR A 115 -18.72 13.57 9.43
C TYR A 115 -19.10 15.03 9.67
N LYS A 116 -18.97 15.88 8.69
CA LYS A 116 -19.39 17.28 8.77
C LYS A 116 -18.92 17.96 10.06
N LEU A 117 -17.65 17.96 10.27
CA LEU A 117 -17.05 18.59 11.46
C LEU A 117 -17.25 20.10 11.46
#